data_740b374cb7b1828daa80c4a90c9dc909
#
_entry.id   740b374cb7b1828daa80c4a90c9dc909
#
_cell.length_a   1.000
_cell.length_b   1.000
_cell.length_c   1.000
_cell.angle_alpha   90.00
_cell.angle_beta   90.00
_cell.angle_gamma   90.00
#
_symmetry.space_group_name_H-M   'P 1'
#
loop_
_entity.id
_entity.type
_entity.pdbx_description
1 polymer ?
#
loop_
_entity_poly.entity_id
_entity_poly.type
_entity_poly.pdbx_seq_one_letter_code
_entity_poly.pdbx_strand_id
1 'polypeptide(L)'
;MIRPLGVHFVDSLLWMCGNPRVLSVSGMSFDCLSHQGKDIMINIKESGAHAGTVFTPRPYDPKEMSVEEAAMGAIRLEGNFLVNFKFTWALNYPTSRSFVICGPEGGIDAENMKLYKNVGHYQAETDLKYFDNRAYNDVKAFDGHWYMYEHVLRVLKGEEERIVKPRETLNVVASIECFYRSAAEGREVRAEELEGYDYEG
;
A
#
# COMPACT_ATOMS: atom_id res chain seq x y z
N MET A 1 -10.28 0.14 -4.80
CA MET A 1 -8.89 -0.32 -4.99
C MET A 1 -8.00 -0.02 -3.78
N ILE A 2 -8.10 1.19 -3.20
CA ILE A 2 -7.26 1.55 -2.05
C ILE A 2 -7.58 0.71 -0.81
N ARG A 3 -8.85 0.36 -0.55
CA ARG A 3 -9.23 -0.49 0.59
C ARG A 3 -8.65 -1.90 0.52
N PRO A 4 -8.77 -2.67 -0.59
CA PRO A 4 -8.33 -4.05 -0.59
C PRO A 4 -6.82 -4.25 -0.79
N LEU A 5 -6.14 -3.37 -1.53
CA LEU A 5 -4.71 -3.50 -1.83
C LEU A 5 -3.88 -2.31 -1.34
N GLY A 6 -4.34 -1.10 -1.57
CA GLY A 6 -3.61 0.11 -1.17
C GLY A 6 -3.37 0.19 0.33
N VAL A 7 -4.29 -0.34 1.15
CA VAL A 7 -4.13 -0.38 2.61
C VAL A 7 -2.82 -1.03 3.04
N HIS A 8 -2.44 -2.14 2.42
CA HIS A 8 -1.20 -2.85 2.77
C HIS A 8 0.05 -2.03 2.44
N PHE A 9 0.03 -1.30 1.31
CA PHE A 9 1.14 -0.45 0.93
C PHE A 9 1.23 0.81 1.79
N VAL A 10 0.09 1.42 2.13
CA VAL A 10 0.05 2.58 3.03
C VAL A 10 0.53 2.19 4.42
N ASP A 11 0.06 1.08 4.96
CA ASP A 11 0.47 0.56 6.26
C ASP A 11 1.98 0.28 6.30
N SER A 12 2.48 -0.47 5.32
CA SER A 12 3.91 -0.78 5.21
C SER A 12 4.77 0.47 5.09
N LEU A 13 4.34 1.46 4.31
CA LEU A 13 5.06 2.72 4.16
C LEU A 13 5.10 3.52 5.46
N LEU A 14 3.95 3.69 6.11
CA LEU A 14 3.86 4.39 7.39
C LEU A 14 4.75 3.72 8.43
N TRP A 15 4.70 2.40 8.51
CA TRP A 15 5.55 1.63 9.43
C TRP A 15 7.05 1.84 9.15
N MET A 16 7.48 1.76 7.89
CA MET A 16 8.88 1.99 7.50
C MET A 16 9.35 3.41 7.80
N CYS A 17 8.45 4.39 7.74
CA CYS A 17 8.75 5.79 8.05
C CYS A 17 8.60 6.15 9.55
N GLY A 18 8.35 5.17 10.43
CA GLY A 18 8.16 5.41 11.87
C GLY A 18 6.76 5.89 12.25
N ASN A 19 5.76 5.59 11.42
CA ASN A 19 4.35 5.95 11.62
C ASN A 19 4.10 7.46 11.84
N PRO A 20 4.57 8.34 10.95
CA PRO A 20 4.27 9.77 11.04
C PRO A 20 2.76 9.99 10.90
N ARG A 21 2.24 10.96 11.68
CA ARG A 21 0.82 11.30 11.67
C ARG A 21 0.38 11.77 10.28
N VAL A 22 -0.78 11.30 9.82
CA VAL A 22 -1.44 11.80 8.61
C VAL A 22 -1.99 13.20 8.88
N LEU A 23 -1.62 14.15 8.04
CA LEU A 23 -2.10 15.54 8.13
C LEU A 23 -3.25 15.79 7.17
N SER A 24 -3.09 15.40 5.92
CA SER A 24 -4.12 15.58 4.89
C SER A 24 -3.92 14.64 3.72
N VAL A 25 -4.97 14.44 2.95
CA VAL A 25 -4.96 13.65 1.71
C VAL A 25 -5.68 14.43 0.61
N SER A 26 -5.09 14.41 -0.58
CA SER A 26 -5.74 14.84 -1.81
C SER A 26 -5.71 13.69 -2.81
N GLY A 27 -6.86 13.32 -3.36
CA GLY A 27 -6.92 12.19 -4.28
C GLY A 27 -8.15 12.14 -5.13
N MET A 28 -8.12 11.23 -6.09
CA MET A 28 -9.21 10.98 -7.02
C MET A 28 -9.30 9.48 -7.30
N SER A 29 -10.52 8.97 -7.47
CA SER A 29 -10.82 7.60 -7.84
C SER A 29 -11.54 7.53 -9.18
N PHE A 30 -11.37 6.42 -9.89
CA PHE A 30 -11.95 6.19 -11.22
C PHE A 30 -12.52 4.78 -11.28
N ASP A 31 -13.70 4.64 -11.89
CA ASP A 31 -14.46 3.40 -12.04
C ASP A 31 -15.07 3.25 -13.45
N CYS A 32 -14.30 3.63 -14.49
CA CYS A 32 -14.82 3.79 -15.85
C CYS A 32 -14.82 2.49 -16.68
N LEU A 33 -13.98 1.50 -16.37
CA LEU A 33 -13.78 0.31 -17.20
C LEU A 33 -14.76 -0.80 -16.86
N SER A 34 -14.97 -1.09 -15.58
CA SER A 34 -15.85 -2.17 -15.12
C SER A 34 -17.31 -1.95 -15.49
N HIS A 35 -17.75 -0.69 -15.60
CA HIS A 35 -19.10 -0.33 -16.02
C HIS A 35 -19.38 -0.51 -17.51
N GLN A 36 -18.36 -0.78 -18.33
CA GLN A 36 -18.56 -0.96 -19.77
C GLN A 36 -19.15 -2.32 -20.15
N GLY A 37 -19.30 -3.24 -19.20
CA GLY A 37 -19.87 -4.57 -19.43
C GLY A 37 -19.05 -5.45 -20.38
N LYS A 38 -17.78 -5.11 -20.59
CA LYS A 38 -16.86 -5.90 -21.40
C LYS A 38 -16.08 -6.85 -20.50
N ASP A 39 -15.93 -8.09 -20.93
CA ASP A 39 -15.05 -9.05 -20.29
C ASP A 39 -13.59 -8.55 -20.40
N ILE A 40 -13.14 -7.88 -19.36
CA ILE A 40 -11.73 -7.48 -19.25
C ILE A 40 -10.97 -8.71 -18.74
N MET A 41 -10.42 -9.48 -19.66
CA MET A 41 -9.53 -10.58 -19.34
C MET A 41 -8.17 -10.00 -18.95
N ILE A 42 -7.98 -9.73 -17.67
CA ILE A 42 -6.65 -9.54 -17.11
C ILE A 42 -5.98 -10.92 -17.07
N ASN A 43 -4.73 -10.98 -17.46
CA ASN A 43 -3.95 -12.20 -17.44
C ASN A 43 -4.06 -12.89 -16.07
N ILE A 44 -4.53 -14.13 -16.04
CA ILE A 44 -4.72 -14.92 -14.82
C ILE A 44 -3.44 -14.98 -13.97
N LYS A 45 -2.26 -14.96 -14.59
CA LYS A 45 -0.98 -14.92 -13.88
C LYS A 45 -0.76 -13.64 -13.08
N GLU A 46 -1.33 -12.54 -13.52
CA GLU A 46 -1.21 -11.23 -12.85
C GLU A 46 -2.27 -11.02 -11.77
N SER A 47 -3.38 -11.76 -11.85
CA SER A 47 -4.46 -11.69 -10.85
C SER A 47 -4.13 -12.39 -9.53
N GLY A 48 -2.98 -13.04 -9.41
CA GLY A 48 -2.58 -13.82 -8.24
C GLY A 48 -3.33 -15.15 -8.09
N ALA A 49 -4.13 -15.55 -9.07
CA ALA A 49 -4.75 -16.89 -9.09
C ALA A 49 -3.69 -17.96 -9.24
N HIS A 50 -3.78 -19.03 -8.45
CA HIS A 50 -2.85 -20.16 -8.52
C HIS A 50 -2.82 -20.78 -9.92
N ALA A 51 -1.63 -21.03 -10.43
CA ALA A 51 -1.45 -21.78 -11.67
C ALA A 51 -2.18 -23.14 -11.58
N GLY A 52 -3.12 -23.35 -12.50
CA GLY A 52 -3.92 -24.58 -12.54
C GLY A 52 -5.38 -24.43 -12.11
N THR A 53 -5.80 -23.30 -11.58
CA THR A 53 -7.22 -23.04 -11.33
C THR A 53 -7.85 -22.45 -12.60
N VAL A 54 -8.65 -23.25 -13.27
CA VAL A 54 -9.47 -22.78 -14.40
C VAL A 54 -10.70 -22.09 -13.79
N PHE A 55 -10.66 -20.77 -13.67
CA PHE A 55 -11.85 -20.01 -13.34
C PHE A 55 -12.67 -19.77 -14.59
N THR A 56 -13.89 -20.26 -14.59
CA THR A 56 -14.89 -19.72 -15.50
C THR A 56 -15.28 -18.34 -14.97
N PRO A 57 -15.09 -17.26 -15.75
CA PRO A 57 -15.49 -15.93 -15.30
C PRO A 57 -16.95 -15.96 -14.85
N ARG A 58 -17.22 -15.49 -13.64
CA ARG A 58 -18.56 -15.40 -13.11
C ARG A 58 -19.27 -14.24 -13.80
N PRO A 59 -20.44 -14.44 -14.39
CA PRO A 59 -21.23 -13.32 -14.89
C PRO A 59 -21.46 -12.31 -13.77
N TYR A 60 -21.27 -11.04 -14.03
CA TYR A 60 -21.58 -9.97 -13.09
C TYR A 60 -22.41 -8.88 -13.78
N ASP A 61 -23.21 -8.16 -13.02
CA ASP A 61 -23.87 -6.95 -13.52
C ASP A 61 -22.90 -5.77 -13.36
N PRO A 62 -22.47 -5.12 -14.46
CA PRO A 62 -21.60 -3.94 -14.38
C PRO A 62 -22.15 -2.82 -13.50
N LYS A 63 -23.47 -2.74 -13.32
CA LYS A 63 -24.13 -1.74 -12.46
C LYS A 63 -23.92 -1.99 -10.96
N GLU A 64 -23.63 -3.24 -10.59
CA GLU A 64 -23.37 -3.61 -9.20
C GLU A 64 -21.93 -3.37 -8.78
N MET A 65 -21.05 -3.01 -9.74
CA MET A 65 -19.64 -2.74 -9.43
C MET A 65 -19.52 -1.45 -8.62
N SER A 66 -19.04 -1.57 -7.41
CA SER A 66 -18.93 -0.46 -6.44
C SER A 66 -17.49 -0.16 -6.01
N VAL A 67 -16.51 -0.75 -6.71
CA VAL A 67 -15.10 -0.62 -6.37
C VAL A 67 -14.37 0.14 -7.48
N GLU A 68 -13.64 1.17 -7.10
CA GLU A 68 -12.81 1.93 -8.02
C GLU A 68 -11.72 1.05 -8.66
N GLU A 69 -11.42 1.29 -9.92
CA GLU A 69 -10.37 0.61 -10.69
C GLU A 69 -9.03 1.27 -10.52
N ALA A 70 -9.04 2.56 -10.31
CA ALA A 70 -7.84 3.34 -10.06
C ALA A 70 -8.08 4.35 -8.93
N ALA A 71 -7.07 4.48 -8.07
CA ALA A 71 -6.99 5.45 -7.01
C ALA A 71 -5.62 6.13 -7.08
N MET A 72 -5.61 7.45 -7.15
CA MET A 72 -4.38 8.24 -7.28
C MET A 72 -4.46 9.44 -6.33
N GLY A 73 -3.32 9.79 -5.73
CA GLY A 73 -3.31 10.94 -4.84
C GLY A 73 -2.01 11.15 -4.12
N ALA A 74 -2.07 12.06 -3.15
CA ALA A 74 -0.96 12.40 -2.29
C ALA A 74 -1.41 12.45 -0.83
N ILE A 75 -0.57 11.94 0.08
CA ILE A 75 -0.76 12.00 1.52
C ILE A 75 0.34 12.90 2.10
N ARG A 76 -0.05 13.92 2.83
CA ARG A 76 0.87 14.73 3.64
C ARG A 76 0.96 14.16 5.04
N LEU A 77 2.18 13.94 5.48
CA LEU A 77 2.47 13.37 6.79
C LEU A 77 3.28 14.38 7.61
N GLU A 78 3.24 14.22 8.92
CA GLU A 78 4.07 14.95 9.86
C GLU A 78 5.57 14.72 9.56
N GLY A 79 6.43 15.69 9.92
CA GLY A 79 7.86 15.59 9.64
C GLY A 79 8.25 15.91 8.18
N ASN A 80 7.37 16.60 7.45
CA ASN A 80 7.61 17.03 6.06
C ASN A 80 7.71 15.86 5.06
N PHE A 81 6.98 14.78 5.30
CA PHE A 81 6.85 13.68 4.34
C PHE A 81 5.69 13.93 3.37
N LEU A 82 5.91 13.56 2.12
CA LEU A 82 4.88 13.51 1.08
C LEU A 82 4.91 12.14 0.41
N VAL A 83 3.77 11.49 0.40
CA VAL A 83 3.56 10.22 -0.30
C VAL A 83 2.72 10.48 -1.54
N ASN A 84 3.22 10.13 -2.71
CA ASN A 84 2.43 10.06 -3.93
C ASN A 84 2.11 8.60 -4.21
N PHE A 85 0.85 8.30 -4.48
CA PHE A 85 0.43 6.94 -4.75
C PHE A 85 -0.45 6.81 -5.99
N LYS A 86 -0.35 5.66 -6.61
CA LYS A 86 -1.22 5.21 -7.68
C LYS A 86 -1.48 3.71 -7.50
N PHE A 87 -2.71 3.36 -7.19
CA PHE A 87 -3.17 1.97 -7.09
C PHE A 87 -4.16 1.70 -8.20
N THR A 88 -3.88 0.68 -9.00
CA THR A 88 -4.74 0.34 -10.13
C THR A 88 -4.81 -1.16 -10.30
N TRP A 89 -5.98 -1.69 -10.61
CA TRP A 89 -6.15 -3.07 -10.99
C TRP A 89 -6.60 -3.20 -12.45
N ALA A 90 -7.14 -2.14 -13.04
CA ALA A 90 -7.48 -2.07 -14.45
C ALA A 90 -7.16 -0.69 -15.01
N LEU A 91 -6.26 -0.63 -15.97
CA LEU A 91 -5.95 0.55 -16.78
C LEU A 91 -5.57 0.09 -18.19
N ASN A 92 -5.87 0.93 -19.19
CA ASN A 92 -5.34 0.78 -20.54
C ASN A 92 -3.86 1.21 -20.61
N TYR A 93 -3.03 0.61 -19.75
CA TYR A 93 -1.61 0.93 -19.59
C TYR A 93 -0.84 -0.33 -19.16
N PRO A 94 0.41 -0.52 -19.60
CA PRO A 94 1.22 -1.65 -19.15
C PRO A 94 1.36 -1.68 -17.63
N THR A 95 1.30 -2.87 -17.05
CA THR A 95 1.51 -3.06 -15.62
C THR A 95 2.88 -2.52 -15.20
N SER A 96 2.89 -1.64 -14.23
CA SER A 96 4.12 -1.12 -13.64
C SER A 96 4.02 -1.13 -12.12
N ARG A 97 5.10 -1.53 -11.46
CA ARG A 97 5.24 -1.44 -10.02
C ARG A 97 6.36 -0.48 -9.70
N SER A 98 6.17 0.31 -8.66
CA SER A 98 7.18 1.22 -8.16
C SER A 98 6.93 1.43 -6.67
N PHE A 99 7.96 1.25 -5.87
CA PHE A 99 7.94 1.54 -4.45
C PHE A 99 9.27 2.17 -4.07
N VAL A 100 9.27 3.50 -3.98
CA VAL A 100 10.48 4.30 -3.81
C VAL A 100 10.31 5.21 -2.59
N ILE A 101 11.33 5.24 -1.73
CA ILE A 101 11.44 6.17 -0.62
C ILE A 101 12.69 7.01 -0.86
N CYS A 102 12.55 8.35 -0.88
CA CYS A 102 13.63 9.29 -1.09
C CYS A 102 13.75 10.24 0.09
N GLY A 103 14.99 10.52 0.47
CA GLY A 103 15.34 11.49 1.50
C GLY A 103 16.64 12.22 1.19
N PRO A 104 17.04 13.19 2.02
CA PRO A 104 18.25 13.98 1.78
C PRO A 104 19.54 13.17 1.81
N GLU A 105 19.56 12.03 2.50
CA GLU A 105 20.75 11.19 2.64
C GLU A 105 20.80 10.01 1.66
N GLY A 106 19.71 9.74 0.96
CA GLY A 106 19.63 8.67 -0.02
C GLY A 106 18.21 8.30 -0.41
N GLY A 107 18.10 7.28 -1.26
CA GLY A 107 16.83 6.74 -1.70
C GLY A 107 16.87 5.23 -1.83
N ILE A 108 15.72 4.59 -1.61
CA ILE A 108 15.55 3.15 -1.79
C ILE A 108 14.48 2.92 -2.84
N ASP A 109 14.82 2.15 -3.86
CA ASP A 109 13.85 1.52 -4.76
C ASP A 109 13.64 0.08 -4.29
N ALA A 110 12.54 -0.13 -3.58
CA ALA A 110 12.25 -1.42 -2.97
C ALA A 110 11.80 -2.46 -4.00
N GLU A 111 11.20 -2.05 -5.12
CA GLU A 111 10.81 -2.98 -6.19
C GLU A 111 12.05 -3.56 -6.89
N ASN A 112 13.07 -2.74 -7.13
CA ASN A 112 14.30 -3.14 -7.79
C ASN A 112 15.43 -3.53 -6.82
N MET A 113 15.19 -3.44 -5.51
CA MET A 113 16.17 -3.70 -4.45
C MET A 113 17.46 -2.87 -4.63
N LYS A 114 17.29 -1.55 -4.81
CA LYS A 114 18.39 -0.62 -5.05
C LYS A 114 18.47 0.45 -3.97
N LEU A 115 19.67 0.77 -3.53
CA LEU A 115 19.96 1.92 -2.68
C LEU A 115 20.77 2.95 -3.47
N TYR A 116 20.32 4.18 -3.43
CA TYR A 116 21.00 5.33 -4.03
C TYR A 116 21.52 6.24 -2.94
N LYS A 117 22.81 6.60 -3.02
CA LYS A 117 23.46 7.49 -2.06
C LYS A 117 24.55 8.31 -2.77
N ASN A 118 24.77 9.53 -2.31
CA ASN A 118 25.88 10.34 -2.78
C ASN A 118 27.20 9.89 -2.14
N VAL A 119 28.21 9.68 -2.98
CA VAL A 119 29.58 9.43 -2.58
C VAL A 119 30.43 10.56 -3.20
N GLY A 120 30.85 11.51 -2.38
CA GLY A 120 31.42 12.76 -2.87
C GLY A 120 30.43 13.53 -3.73
N HIS A 121 30.77 13.78 -4.99
CA HIS A 121 29.90 14.49 -5.95
C HIS A 121 29.12 13.56 -6.88
N TYR A 122 29.19 12.26 -6.69
CA TYR A 122 28.57 11.26 -7.56
C TYR A 122 27.45 10.54 -6.85
N GLN A 123 26.36 10.27 -7.57
CA GLN A 123 25.35 9.35 -7.12
C GLN A 123 25.85 7.92 -7.32
N ALA A 124 25.88 7.14 -6.26
CA ALA A 124 26.21 5.73 -6.29
C ALA A 124 24.93 4.88 -6.18
N GLU A 125 24.94 3.74 -6.84
CA GLU A 125 23.92 2.72 -6.74
C GLU A 125 24.50 1.48 -6.06
N THR A 126 23.76 0.91 -5.10
CA THR A 126 24.10 -0.35 -4.44
C THR A 126 22.99 -1.36 -4.66
N ASP A 127 23.32 -2.55 -5.13
CA ASP A 127 22.37 -3.64 -5.26
C ASP A 127 22.12 -4.27 -3.89
N LEU A 128 20.86 -4.19 -3.42
CA LEU A 128 20.45 -4.73 -2.13
C LEU A 128 20.01 -6.20 -2.18
N LYS A 129 19.98 -6.82 -3.36
CA LYS A 129 19.59 -8.25 -3.49
C LYS A 129 20.48 -9.18 -2.67
N TYR A 130 21.70 -8.74 -2.41
CA TYR A 130 22.63 -9.46 -1.54
C TYR A 130 22.16 -9.53 -0.08
N PHE A 131 21.34 -8.60 0.35
CA PHE A 131 20.77 -8.53 1.71
C PHE A 131 19.39 -9.20 1.79
N ASP A 132 18.90 -9.78 0.69
CA ASP A 132 17.66 -10.55 0.71
C ASP A 132 17.87 -11.88 1.45
N ASN A 133 17.58 -11.86 2.75
CA ASN A 133 17.76 -13.01 3.64
C ASN A 133 16.90 -14.23 3.25
N ARG A 134 15.94 -14.08 2.35
CA ARG A 134 15.10 -15.19 1.90
C ARG A 134 15.90 -16.33 1.27
N ALA A 135 17.03 -16.00 0.64
CA ALA A 135 17.93 -16.99 0.06
C ALA A 135 18.82 -17.70 1.10
N TYR A 136 19.00 -17.14 2.29
CA TYR A 136 19.93 -17.62 3.31
C TYR A 136 19.27 -18.25 4.55
N ASN A 137 18.00 -17.92 4.81
CA ASN A 137 17.36 -18.28 6.08
C ASN A 137 16.24 -19.32 5.95
N ASP A 138 16.13 -20.06 4.87
CA ASP A 138 15.03 -21.01 4.61
C ASP A 138 13.62 -20.41 4.83
N VAL A 139 13.52 -19.08 4.92
CA VAL A 139 12.25 -18.38 5.06
C VAL A 139 11.50 -18.49 3.73
N LYS A 140 10.54 -19.38 3.70
CA LYS A 140 9.65 -19.54 2.54
C LYS A 140 8.81 -18.27 2.38
N ALA A 141 8.56 -17.87 1.14
CA ALA A 141 7.81 -16.64 0.81
C ALA A 141 6.40 -16.55 1.45
N PHE A 142 5.89 -17.66 2.00
CA PHE A 142 4.57 -17.77 2.64
C PHE A 142 4.61 -17.84 4.17
N ASP A 143 5.78 -17.79 4.78
CA ASP A 143 5.92 -17.95 6.23
C ASP A 143 5.49 -16.70 7.03
N GLY A 144 5.24 -15.55 6.35
CA GLY A 144 4.81 -14.33 7.00
C GLY A 144 3.52 -14.49 7.83
N HIS A 145 2.54 -15.23 7.31
CA HIS A 145 1.32 -15.52 8.07
C HIS A 145 1.56 -16.44 9.27
N TRP A 146 2.48 -17.39 9.14
CA TRP A 146 2.86 -18.26 10.25
C TRP A 146 3.48 -17.44 11.39
N TYR A 147 4.45 -16.60 11.10
CA TYR A 147 5.07 -15.72 12.10
C TYR A 147 4.06 -14.76 12.74
N MET A 148 3.10 -14.26 11.95
CA MET A 148 2.01 -13.45 12.48
C MET A 148 1.17 -14.24 13.51
N TYR A 149 0.75 -15.47 13.19
CA TYR A 149 -0.01 -16.31 14.13
C TYR A 149 0.80 -16.64 15.38
N GLU A 150 2.07 -16.94 15.23
CA GLU A 150 2.98 -17.21 16.35
C GLU A 150 3.09 -16.01 17.26
N HIS A 151 3.27 -14.82 16.69
CA HIS A 151 3.30 -13.57 17.43
C HIS A 151 1.97 -13.32 18.17
N VAL A 152 0.83 -13.47 17.51
CA VAL A 152 -0.49 -13.31 18.14
C VAL A 152 -0.65 -14.25 19.32
N LEU A 153 -0.23 -15.51 19.19
CA LEU A 153 -0.29 -16.47 20.31
C LEU A 153 0.58 -16.06 21.48
N ARG A 154 1.80 -15.53 21.23
CA ARG A 154 2.68 -15.03 22.30
C ARG A 154 2.13 -13.80 22.99
N VAL A 155 1.54 -12.87 22.21
CA VAL A 155 0.84 -11.70 22.78
C VAL A 155 -0.32 -12.12 23.67
N LEU A 156 -1.15 -13.08 23.23
CA LEU A 156 -2.27 -13.59 24.04
C LEU A 156 -1.82 -14.29 25.33
N LYS A 157 -0.63 -14.89 25.34
CA LYS A 157 -0.01 -15.48 26.55
C LYS A 157 0.67 -14.46 27.43
N GLY A 158 0.82 -13.20 27.00
CA GLY A 158 1.55 -12.16 27.72
C GLY A 158 3.07 -12.28 27.61
N GLU A 159 3.58 -13.04 26.64
CA GLU A 159 5.01 -13.27 26.39
C GLU A 159 5.63 -12.17 25.54
N GLU A 160 4.83 -11.45 24.75
CA GLU A 160 5.26 -10.37 23.86
C GLU A 160 4.26 -9.22 23.86
N GLU A 161 4.73 -8.02 23.54
CA GLU A 161 3.87 -6.87 23.26
C GLU A 161 3.40 -6.89 21.80
N ARG A 162 2.26 -6.27 21.52
CA ARG A 162 1.75 -6.12 20.16
C ARG A 162 2.69 -5.26 19.31
N ILE A 163 3.10 -5.78 18.16
CA ILE A 163 3.91 -5.04 17.18
C ILE A 163 3.08 -3.91 16.57
N VAL A 164 1.85 -4.20 16.14
CA VAL A 164 0.94 -3.20 15.59
C VAL A 164 0.14 -2.54 16.70
N LYS A 165 0.28 -1.23 16.83
CA LYS A 165 -0.43 -0.44 17.84
C LYS A 165 -1.74 0.12 17.30
N PRO A 166 -2.80 0.26 18.12
CA PRO A 166 -4.09 0.78 17.65
C PRO A 166 -4.00 2.13 16.94
N ARG A 167 -3.17 3.05 17.42
CA ARG A 167 -2.99 4.36 16.78
C ARG A 167 -2.36 4.27 15.39
N GLU A 168 -1.52 3.27 15.13
CA GLU A 168 -0.91 3.04 13.82
C GLU A 168 -1.98 2.60 12.83
N THR A 169 -2.85 1.68 13.25
CA THR A 169 -4.02 1.28 12.46
C THR A 169 -4.97 2.45 12.21
N LEU A 170 -5.22 3.28 13.23
CA LEU A 170 -6.06 4.47 13.10
C LEU A 170 -5.49 5.44 12.05
N ASN A 171 -4.17 5.62 12.02
CA ASN A 171 -3.48 6.47 11.07
C ASN A 171 -3.65 5.96 9.62
N VAL A 172 -3.57 4.64 9.42
CA VAL A 172 -3.85 4.01 8.11
C VAL A 172 -5.31 4.22 7.69
N VAL A 173 -6.25 3.98 8.61
CA VAL A 173 -7.70 4.15 8.35
C VAL A 173 -8.00 5.61 8.01
N ALA A 174 -7.42 6.56 8.76
CA ALA A 174 -7.58 7.99 8.49
C ALA A 174 -7.08 8.38 7.09
N SER A 175 -5.95 7.81 6.65
CA SER A 175 -5.44 8.02 5.28
C SER A 175 -6.46 7.62 4.22
N ILE A 176 -7.07 6.46 4.40
CA ILE A 176 -8.05 5.90 3.45
C ILE A 176 -9.35 6.70 3.48
N GLU A 177 -9.83 7.06 4.66
CA GLU A 177 -11.08 7.82 4.80
C GLU A 177 -10.93 9.22 4.23
N CYS A 178 -9.83 9.93 4.53
CA CYS A 178 -9.51 11.21 3.90
C CYS A 178 -9.43 11.09 2.38
N PHE A 179 -8.88 9.99 1.86
CA PHE A 179 -8.82 9.78 0.41
C PHE A 179 -10.20 9.70 -0.22
N TYR A 180 -11.09 8.85 0.32
CA TYR A 180 -12.42 8.70 -0.26
C TYR A 180 -13.24 9.99 -0.15
N ARG A 181 -13.11 10.69 0.97
CA ARG A 181 -13.75 11.99 1.17
C ARG A 181 -13.18 13.04 0.20
N SER A 182 -11.87 13.07 0.02
CA SER A 182 -11.22 13.94 -0.96
C SER A 182 -11.69 13.66 -2.39
N ALA A 183 -11.78 12.40 -2.78
CA ALA A 183 -12.25 12.00 -4.10
C ALA A 183 -13.72 12.41 -4.34
N ALA A 184 -14.56 12.33 -3.31
CA ALA A 184 -15.97 12.72 -3.39
C ALA A 184 -16.18 14.24 -3.40
N GLU A 185 -15.39 14.99 -2.61
CA GLU A 185 -15.54 16.44 -2.46
C GLU A 185 -14.68 17.23 -3.47
N GLY A 186 -13.75 16.60 -4.17
CA GLY A 186 -12.86 17.24 -5.14
C GLY A 186 -11.86 18.25 -4.52
N ARG A 187 -11.48 18.03 -3.25
CA ARG A 187 -10.56 18.89 -2.50
C ARG A 187 -9.62 18.09 -1.61
N GLU A 188 -8.60 18.75 -1.10
CA GLU A 188 -7.79 18.20 0.01
C GLU A 188 -8.66 18.09 1.29
N VAL A 189 -8.55 16.97 1.99
CA VAL A 189 -9.21 16.71 3.27
C VAL A 189 -8.15 16.52 4.35
N ARG A 190 -8.31 17.22 5.47
CA ARG A 190 -7.44 17.11 6.63
C ARG A 190 -7.89 15.97 7.54
N ALA A 191 -6.93 15.28 8.16
CA ALA A 191 -7.26 14.20 9.08
C ALA A 191 -8.07 14.70 10.31
N GLU A 192 -7.82 15.94 10.75
CA GLU A 192 -8.57 16.59 11.84
C GLU A 192 -10.07 16.82 11.53
N GLU A 193 -10.48 16.72 10.25
CA GLU A 193 -11.89 16.83 9.86
C GLU A 193 -12.65 15.51 10.06
N LEU A 194 -11.96 14.41 10.34
CA LEU A 194 -12.58 13.11 10.58
C LEU A 194 -13.10 13.03 12.01
N GLU A 195 -14.37 12.65 12.15
CA GLU A 195 -14.99 12.45 13.46
C GLU A 195 -14.28 11.31 14.21
N GLY A 196 -13.88 11.58 15.44
CA GLY A 196 -13.20 10.59 16.30
C GLY A 196 -11.75 10.29 15.93
N TYR A 197 -11.15 11.06 15.01
CA TYR A 197 -9.70 10.94 14.77
C TYR A 197 -8.94 11.69 15.87
N ASP A 198 -8.47 10.93 16.84
CA ASP A 198 -7.56 11.40 17.88
C ASP A 198 -6.27 10.58 17.81
N TYR A 199 -5.23 11.20 17.24
CA TYR A 199 -3.91 10.55 17.10
C TYR A 199 -3.13 10.56 18.41
N GLU A 200 -3.44 11.46 19.33
CA GLU A 200 -2.72 11.65 20.60
C GLU A 200 -3.31 10.82 21.75
N GLY A 201 -4.48 10.20 21.54
CA GLY A 201 -5.27 9.45 22.52
C GLY A 201 -4.70 8.13 23.00
#